data_faaac6f8d1ef1f83a6fd3edc552cfbcc
#
_entry.id   faaac6f8d1ef1f83a6fd3edc552cfbcc
#
_cell.length_a   1.000
_cell.length_b   1.000
_cell.length_c   1.000
_cell.angle_alpha   90.00
_cell.angle_beta   90.00
_cell.angle_gamma   90.00
#
_symmetry.space_group_name_H-M   'P 1'
#
loop_
_entity.id
_entity.type
_entity.pdbx_description
1 polymer ?
#
loop_
_entity_poly.entity_id
_entity_poly.type
_entity_poly.pdbx_seq_one_letter_code
_entity_poly.pdbx_strand_id
1 'polypeptide(L)'
;MSAKTRLGIMMFLQYAIWGAWAPVLSVYLLDDLGFTGFQAGAIYALLPLATVLSPFIGGQLADRYFSSEKVIAFLQLTGGVLLIVCARATSFGAMAGLMFVYCLLYAPTLALTNSVAMINLKDSEREFGAIRVWGTIGWIAAGLMLSGWRTVGGGSGGLMMGGDMLFLAGAASIVMALQAFMLPHTPPKKEGVKPWAFLESLKMLKAKQFAIFIGITFVVSTELEFFYILTGPFLQSDSIGVSPANLPAVMTIAQVAEIFVMAFGLSWALKRYGMRKTLAIGVVAWPIRYVIFAFGTPAWLVIASLALHGFCYVFFFVAAFIYVDKVAPADIRASAQSMIAIVALGLGRFLGSLFAGKIQDVFTTELGTNWTGVFLVPCALTMACAVAFLLFFREEEGATAAA
;
A
#
# COMPACT_ATOMS: atom_id res chain seq x y z
N MET A 1 22.74 -1.49 20.88
CA MET A 1 21.46 -0.93 20.40
C MET A 1 20.30 -1.49 21.19
N SER A 2 19.33 -0.66 21.59
CA SER A 2 18.12 -1.11 22.30
C SER A 2 17.22 -1.97 21.39
N ALA A 3 16.34 -2.79 21.98
CA ALA A 3 15.36 -3.56 21.21
C ALA A 3 14.47 -2.63 20.34
N LYS A 4 13.98 -1.53 20.91
CA LYS A 4 13.16 -0.55 20.20
C LYS A 4 13.87 0.05 18.97
N THR A 5 15.17 0.37 19.11
CA THR A 5 15.96 0.87 17.98
C THR A 5 16.07 -0.16 16.86
N ARG A 6 16.30 -1.44 17.20
CA ARG A 6 16.37 -2.53 16.20
C ARG A 6 15.03 -2.73 15.49
N LEU A 7 13.94 -2.68 16.23
CA LEU A 7 12.58 -2.78 15.69
C LEU A 7 12.23 -1.56 14.80
N GLY A 8 12.64 -0.36 15.18
CA GLY A 8 12.47 0.84 14.36
C GLY A 8 13.23 0.75 13.04
N ILE A 9 14.49 0.29 13.06
CA ILE A 9 15.30 0.08 11.83
C ILE A 9 14.65 -0.99 10.95
N MET A 10 14.15 -2.08 11.53
CA MET A 10 13.41 -3.12 10.80
C MET A 10 12.20 -2.53 10.08
N MET A 11 11.36 -1.74 10.77
CA MET A 11 10.20 -1.09 10.14
C MET A 11 10.62 -0.10 9.06
N PHE A 12 11.66 0.69 9.31
CA PHE A 12 12.21 1.63 8.34
C PHE A 12 12.61 0.89 7.05
N LEU A 13 13.44 -0.15 7.15
CA LEU A 13 13.92 -0.91 6.00
C LEU A 13 12.77 -1.65 5.28
N GLN A 14 11.85 -2.27 6.02
CA GLN A 14 10.70 -2.97 5.46
C GLN A 14 9.90 -2.09 4.48
N TYR A 15 9.62 -0.85 4.87
CA TYR A 15 8.85 0.06 4.05
C TYR A 15 9.70 0.91 3.11
N ALA A 16 11.01 1.08 3.36
CA ALA A 16 11.93 1.66 2.41
C ALA A 16 12.07 0.78 1.14
N ILE A 17 12.11 -0.55 1.30
CA ILE A 17 12.11 -1.50 0.19
C ILE A 17 10.90 -1.28 -0.72
N TRP A 18 9.71 -1.20 -0.15
CA TRP A 18 8.48 -1.01 -0.92
C TRP A 18 8.37 0.40 -1.49
N GLY A 19 8.70 1.41 -0.68
CA GLY A 19 8.67 2.82 -1.08
C GLY A 19 9.67 3.17 -2.17
N ALA A 20 10.77 2.40 -2.32
CA ALA A 20 11.74 2.64 -3.38
C ALA A 20 11.15 2.38 -4.78
N TRP A 21 10.34 1.33 -4.97
CA TRP A 21 9.85 0.95 -6.29
C TRP A 21 8.38 1.28 -6.53
N ALA A 22 7.50 1.12 -5.55
CA ALA A 22 6.06 1.18 -5.78
C ALA A 22 5.54 2.51 -6.38
N PRO A 23 6.04 3.69 -5.99
CA PRO A 23 5.55 4.95 -6.55
C PRO A 23 6.02 5.25 -7.97
N VAL A 24 7.07 4.59 -8.46
CA VAL A 24 7.77 4.98 -9.70
C VAL A 24 7.97 3.83 -10.70
N LEU A 25 7.68 2.60 -10.30
CA LEU A 25 7.85 1.42 -11.16
C LEU A 25 7.00 1.52 -12.44
N SER A 26 5.79 2.10 -12.36
CA SER A 26 4.89 2.22 -13.52
C SER A 26 5.51 3.04 -14.64
N VAL A 27 6.21 4.13 -14.31
CA VAL A 27 6.94 4.93 -15.31
C VAL A 27 7.97 4.08 -16.03
N TYR A 28 8.78 3.34 -15.28
CA TYR A 28 9.77 2.43 -15.87
C TYR A 28 9.15 1.37 -16.79
N LEU A 29 8.03 0.77 -16.36
CA LEU A 29 7.36 -0.27 -17.15
C LEU A 29 6.76 0.29 -18.44
N LEU A 30 6.15 1.48 -18.38
CA LEU A 30 5.43 2.08 -19.50
C LEU A 30 6.38 2.81 -20.44
N ASP A 31 7.22 3.69 -19.93
CA ASP A 31 8.00 4.62 -20.74
C ASP A 31 9.35 4.04 -21.16
N ASP A 32 10.05 3.31 -20.25
CA ASP A 32 11.37 2.75 -20.55
C ASP A 32 11.28 1.35 -21.20
N LEU A 33 10.36 0.49 -20.72
CA LEU A 33 10.21 -0.88 -21.25
C LEU A 33 9.13 -1.00 -22.32
N GLY A 34 8.29 0.03 -22.51
CA GLY A 34 7.22 0.04 -23.51
C GLY A 34 6.11 -1.00 -23.24
N PHE A 35 5.89 -1.36 -21.97
CA PHE A 35 4.80 -2.27 -21.62
C PHE A 35 3.46 -1.55 -21.76
N THR A 36 2.39 -2.33 -22.04
CA THR A 36 1.04 -1.78 -22.03
C THR A 36 0.59 -1.44 -20.62
N GLY A 37 -0.42 -0.59 -20.49
CA GLY A 37 -1.03 -0.28 -19.21
C GLY A 37 -1.52 -1.54 -18.50
N PHE A 38 -2.14 -2.47 -19.22
CA PHE A 38 -2.56 -3.75 -18.65
C PHE A 38 -1.38 -4.59 -18.12
N GLN A 39 -0.26 -4.61 -18.83
CA GLN A 39 0.95 -5.31 -18.38
C GLN A 39 1.54 -4.68 -17.11
N ALA A 40 1.60 -3.35 -17.05
CA ALA A 40 2.01 -2.63 -15.85
C ALA A 40 1.06 -2.92 -14.67
N GLY A 41 -0.25 -2.82 -14.90
CA GLY A 41 -1.27 -3.18 -13.92
C GLY A 41 -1.15 -4.62 -13.42
N ALA A 42 -0.88 -5.58 -14.32
CA ALA A 42 -0.66 -6.98 -13.96
C ALA A 42 0.55 -7.17 -13.04
N ILE A 43 1.65 -6.44 -13.25
CA ILE A 43 2.82 -6.47 -12.35
C ILE A 43 2.46 -5.89 -10.97
N TYR A 44 1.74 -4.77 -10.90
CA TYR A 44 1.28 -4.21 -9.63
C TYR A 44 0.29 -5.11 -8.89
N ALA A 45 -0.51 -5.90 -9.61
CA ALA A 45 -1.45 -6.85 -9.03
C ALA A 45 -0.76 -8.01 -8.26
N LEU A 46 0.53 -8.27 -8.52
CA LEU A 46 1.23 -9.41 -7.93
C LEU A 46 1.41 -9.31 -6.42
N LEU A 47 1.66 -8.11 -5.88
CA LEU A 47 1.81 -7.94 -4.43
C LEU A 47 0.49 -8.10 -3.67
N PRO A 48 -0.64 -7.47 -4.07
CA PRO A 48 -1.94 -7.78 -3.50
C PRO A 48 -2.32 -9.27 -3.57
N LEU A 49 -2.06 -9.93 -4.70
CA LEU A 49 -2.27 -11.37 -4.86
C LEU A 49 -1.43 -12.17 -3.87
N ALA A 50 -0.14 -11.87 -3.78
CA ALA A 50 0.75 -12.50 -2.83
C ALA A 50 0.33 -12.26 -1.37
N THR A 51 -0.23 -11.09 -1.06
CA THR A 51 -0.75 -10.78 0.28
C THR A 51 -1.94 -11.68 0.65
N VAL A 52 -2.84 -11.97 -0.31
CA VAL A 52 -3.93 -12.94 -0.09
C VAL A 52 -3.39 -14.36 0.11
N LEU A 53 -2.34 -14.73 -0.61
CA LEU A 53 -1.72 -16.07 -0.53
C LEU A 53 -0.79 -16.25 0.68
N SER A 54 -0.26 -15.15 1.23
CA SER A 54 0.75 -15.12 2.28
C SER A 54 0.41 -15.93 3.54
N PRO A 55 -0.83 -15.90 4.09
CA PRO A 55 -1.18 -16.69 5.27
C PRO A 55 -1.07 -18.21 5.04
N PHE A 56 -1.24 -18.65 3.78
CA PHE A 56 -1.17 -20.07 3.44
C PHE A 56 0.27 -20.58 3.28
N ILE A 57 1.20 -19.70 2.91
CA ILE A 57 2.59 -20.07 2.60
C ILE A 57 3.53 -19.62 3.72
N GLY A 58 3.59 -18.32 4.00
CA GLY A 58 4.58 -17.72 4.89
C GLY A 58 4.24 -17.87 6.36
N GLY A 59 2.94 -17.74 6.72
CA GLY A 59 2.48 -17.90 8.09
C GLY A 59 2.74 -19.32 8.64
N GLN A 60 2.53 -20.35 7.81
CA GLN A 60 2.78 -21.74 8.22
C GLN A 60 4.25 -22.04 8.49
N LEU A 61 5.18 -21.48 7.70
CA LEU A 61 6.62 -21.70 7.86
C LEU A 61 7.19 -21.01 9.10
N ALA A 62 6.84 -19.74 9.31
CA ALA A 62 7.32 -18.96 10.44
C ALA A 62 6.69 -19.40 11.76
N ASP A 63 5.39 -19.76 11.73
CA ASP A 63 4.66 -20.10 12.96
C ASP A 63 5.02 -21.50 13.49
N ARG A 64 5.54 -22.40 12.66
CA ARG A 64 5.74 -23.82 13.05
C ARG A 64 7.18 -24.24 13.17
N TYR A 65 8.09 -23.75 12.33
CA TYR A 65 9.40 -24.39 12.16
C TYR A 65 10.60 -23.50 12.48
N PHE A 66 10.51 -22.20 12.19
CA PHE A 66 11.66 -21.31 12.31
C PHE A 66 11.33 -20.05 13.10
N SER A 67 12.31 -19.48 13.77
CA SER A 67 12.17 -18.20 14.44
C SER A 67 11.95 -17.07 13.42
N SER A 68 11.08 -16.12 13.75
CA SER A 68 10.61 -15.09 12.83
C SER A 68 11.73 -14.24 12.23
N GLU A 69 12.77 -13.91 13.02
CA GLU A 69 13.92 -13.15 12.56
C GLU A 69 14.73 -13.89 11.48
N LYS A 70 14.85 -15.21 11.57
CA LYS A 70 15.56 -16.02 10.57
C LYS A 70 14.75 -16.14 9.27
N VAL A 71 13.42 -16.26 9.39
CA VAL A 71 12.52 -16.27 8.24
C VAL A 71 12.60 -14.93 7.52
N ILE A 72 12.51 -13.80 8.23
CA ILE A 72 12.68 -12.47 7.66
C ILE A 72 14.03 -12.35 6.94
N ALA A 73 15.13 -12.78 7.58
CA ALA A 73 16.45 -12.72 6.99
C ALA A 73 16.53 -13.49 5.65
N PHE A 74 16.01 -14.71 5.61
CA PHE A 74 16.01 -15.53 4.41
C PHE A 74 15.14 -14.93 3.30
N LEU A 75 13.91 -14.53 3.62
CA LEU A 75 12.97 -13.97 2.66
C LEU A 75 13.48 -12.65 2.07
N GLN A 76 14.06 -11.79 2.92
CA GLN A 76 14.59 -10.51 2.48
C GLN A 76 15.90 -10.66 1.68
N LEU A 77 16.79 -11.59 2.04
CA LEU A 77 18.00 -11.85 1.26
C LEU A 77 17.64 -12.34 -0.14
N THR A 78 16.80 -13.37 -0.23
CA THR A 78 16.38 -13.96 -1.50
C THR A 78 15.58 -12.94 -2.33
N GLY A 79 14.64 -12.21 -1.68
CA GLY A 79 13.85 -11.16 -2.32
C GLY A 79 14.71 -10.01 -2.84
N GLY A 80 15.76 -9.62 -2.09
CA GLY A 80 16.69 -8.57 -2.50
C GLY A 80 17.50 -8.95 -3.74
N VAL A 81 17.98 -10.19 -3.80
CA VAL A 81 18.66 -10.72 -5.01
C VAL A 81 17.70 -10.73 -6.20
N LEU A 82 16.45 -11.19 -6.01
CA LEU A 82 15.45 -11.19 -7.07
C LEU A 82 15.15 -9.78 -7.60
N LEU A 83 15.05 -8.78 -6.74
CA LEU A 83 14.85 -7.38 -7.16
C LEU A 83 16.02 -6.87 -8.01
N ILE A 84 17.26 -7.19 -7.65
CA ILE A 84 18.45 -6.83 -8.44
C ILE A 84 18.41 -7.51 -9.81
N VAL A 85 17.96 -8.77 -9.87
CA VAL A 85 17.78 -9.49 -11.15
C VAL A 85 16.62 -8.89 -11.95
N CYS A 86 15.48 -8.54 -11.30
CA CYS A 86 14.35 -7.84 -11.92
C CYS A 86 14.78 -6.54 -12.60
N ALA A 87 15.72 -5.79 -12.01
CA ALA A 87 16.22 -4.55 -12.58
C ALA A 87 16.90 -4.74 -13.97
N ARG A 88 17.18 -5.97 -14.37
CA ARG A 88 17.74 -6.33 -15.67
C ARG A 88 16.74 -6.99 -16.62
N ALA A 89 15.52 -7.26 -16.13
CA ALA A 89 14.50 -7.90 -16.94
C ALA A 89 13.84 -6.87 -17.88
N THR A 90 13.88 -7.12 -19.18
CA THR A 90 13.31 -6.24 -20.22
C THR A 90 12.06 -6.80 -20.86
N SER A 91 11.77 -8.10 -20.69
CA SER A 91 10.55 -8.69 -21.22
C SER A 91 9.47 -8.80 -20.13
N PHE A 92 8.20 -8.62 -20.52
CA PHE A 92 7.07 -8.73 -19.61
C PHE A 92 7.05 -10.06 -18.86
N GLY A 93 7.27 -11.19 -19.56
CA GLY A 93 7.24 -12.51 -18.92
C GLY A 93 8.32 -12.70 -17.85
N ALA A 94 9.55 -12.22 -18.12
CA ALA A 94 10.64 -12.28 -17.14
C ALA A 94 10.37 -11.35 -15.95
N MET A 95 9.95 -10.12 -16.20
CA MET A 95 9.61 -9.14 -15.16
C MET A 95 8.47 -9.66 -14.29
N ALA A 96 7.37 -10.10 -14.88
CA ALA A 96 6.21 -10.60 -14.15
C ALA A 96 6.54 -11.86 -13.34
N GLY A 97 7.29 -12.81 -13.91
CA GLY A 97 7.69 -14.03 -13.22
C GLY A 97 8.61 -13.76 -12.01
N LEU A 98 9.64 -12.93 -12.19
CA LEU A 98 10.56 -12.57 -11.11
C LEU A 98 9.85 -11.74 -10.01
N MET A 99 9.03 -10.75 -10.40
CA MET A 99 8.24 -9.96 -9.46
C MET A 99 7.21 -10.81 -8.72
N PHE A 100 6.61 -11.82 -9.36
CA PHE A 100 5.70 -12.73 -8.66
C PHE A 100 6.40 -13.50 -7.54
N VAL A 101 7.55 -14.10 -7.84
CA VAL A 101 8.34 -14.80 -6.83
C VAL A 101 8.78 -13.84 -5.72
N TYR A 102 9.26 -12.65 -6.08
CA TYR A 102 9.60 -11.61 -5.09
C TYR A 102 8.42 -11.26 -4.21
N CYS A 103 7.24 -11.01 -4.78
CA CYS A 103 6.04 -10.66 -4.01
C CYS A 103 5.62 -11.78 -3.04
N LEU A 104 5.73 -13.06 -3.46
CA LEU A 104 5.46 -14.21 -2.59
C LEU A 104 6.44 -14.30 -1.40
N LEU A 105 7.68 -13.85 -1.57
CA LEU A 105 8.67 -13.77 -0.48
C LEU A 105 8.46 -12.52 0.39
N TYR A 106 8.10 -11.38 -0.22
CA TYR A 106 7.97 -10.11 0.49
C TYR A 106 6.67 -10.01 1.30
N ALA A 107 5.54 -10.46 0.77
CA ALA A 107 4.24 -10.32 1.42
C ALA A 107 4.19 -10.89 2.86
N PRO A 108 4.73 -12.10 3.15
CA PRO A 108 4.78 -12.61 4.52
C PRO A 108 5.56 -11.70 5.48
N THR A 109 6.61 -11.02 5.00
CA THR A 109 7.45 -10.18 5.85
C THR A 109 6.69 -8.97 6.38
N LEU A 110 5.64 -8.49 5.69
CA LEU A 110 4.76 -7.41 6.18
C LEU A 110 4.06 -7.78 7.49
N ALA A 111 3.55 -9.00 7.57
CA ALA A 111 2.91 -9.51 8.79
C ALA A 111 3.93 -9.88 9.87
N LEU A 112 5.03 -10.53 9.48
CA LEU A 112 6.08 -10.98 10.40
C LEU A 112 6.75 -9.81 11.11
N THR A 113 7.07 -8.72 10.43
CA THR A 113 7.69 -7.54 11.05
C THR A 113 6.76 -6.87 12.07
N ASN A 114 5.45 -6.80 11.79
CA ASN A 114 4.48 -6.33 12.76
C ASN A 114 4.42 -7.27 13.98
N SER A 115 4.37 -8.58 13.76
CA SER A 115 4.34 -9.58 14.83
C SER A 115 5.60 -9.52 15.71
N VAL A 116 6.79 -9.47 15.09
CA VAL A 116 8.07 -9.33 15.82
C VAL A 116 8.08 -8.05 16.65
N ALA A 117 7.59 -6.93 16.10
CA ALA A 117 7.52 -5.69 16.85
C ALA A 117 6.58 -5.80 18.05
N MET A 118 5.37 -6.32 17.86
CA MET A 118 4.38 -6.45 18.94
C MET A 118 4.86 -7.38 20.07
N ILE A 119 5.48 -8.51 19.75
CA ILE A 119 5.94 -9.50 20.74
C ILE A 119 7.09 -8.96 21.59
N ASN A 120 7.95 -8.13 21.01
CA ASN A 120 9.18 -7.66 21.66
C ASN A 120 9.07 -6.25 22.27
N LEU A 121 7.88 -5.65 22.30
CA LEU A 121 7.58 -4.42 23.02
C LEU A 121 7.00 -4.75 24.40
N LYS A 122 7.33 -3.92 25.42
CA LYS A 122 6.83 -4.10 26.78
C LYS A 122 5.33 -3.76 26.88
N ASP A 123 4.91 -2.72 26.21
CA ASP A 123 3.52 -2.26 26.10
C ASP A 123 3.22 -2.02 24.61
N SER A 124 2.79 -3.09 23.94
CA SER A 124 2.55 -3.06 22.50
C SER A 124 1.44 -2.07 22.12
N GLU A 125 0.42 -1.88 22.96
CA GLU A 125 -0.69 -0.97 22.66
C GLU A 125 -0.22 0.49 22.59
N ARG A 126 0.71 0.87 23.46
CA ARG A 126 1.23 2.25 23.53
C ARG A 126 2.44 2.49 22.63
N GLU A 127 3.29 1.47 22.48
CA GLU A 127 4.61 1.64 21.85
C GLU A 127 4.63 1.27 20.37
N PHE A 128 3.73 0.40 19.90
CA PHE A 128 3.73 -0.08 18.52
C PHE A 128 3.57 1.05 17.50
N GLY A 129 2.69 2.02 17.76
CA GLY A 129 2.50 3.17 16.88
C GLY A 129 3.79 3.95 16.60
N ALA A 130 4.58 4.20 17.68
CA ALA A 130 5.87 4.89 17.56
C ALA A 130 6.93 4.09 16.78
N ILE A 131 6.88 2.76 16.85
CA ILE A 131 7.75 1.89 16.04
C ILE A 131 7.26 1.82 14.60
N ARG A 132 5.94 1.74 14.39
CA ARG A 132 5.33 1.61 13.05
C ARG A 132 5.52 2.85 12.18
N VAL A 133 5.58 4.04 12.78
CA VAL A 133 5.81 5.30 12.04
C VAL A 133 7.16 5.32 11.33
N TRP A 134 8.19 4.60 11.84
CA TRP A 134 9.46 4.43 11.14
C TRP A 134 9.31 3.80 9.76
N GLY A 135 8.27 3.02 9.55
CA GLY A 135 7.95 2.48 8.23
C GLY A 135 7.62 3.60 7.22
N THR A 136 6.73 4.53 7.57
CA THR A 136 6.40 5.65 6.67
C THR A 136 7.62 6.57 6.46
N ILE A 137 8.43 6.78 7.50
CA ILE A 137 9.71 7.50 7.36
C ILE A 137 10.65 6.77 6.39
N GLY A 138 10.74 5.44 6.45
CA GLY A 138 11.52 4.63 5.53
C GLY A 138 11.05 4.76 4.07
N TRP A 139 9.74 4.74 3.85
CA TRP A 139 9.16 4.97 2.52
C TRP A 139 9.56 6.34 1.95
N ILE A 140 9.38 7.41 2.75
CA ILE A 140 9.75 8.77 2.36
C ILE A 140 11.26 8.86 2.08
N ALA A 141 12.08 8.30 2.96
CA ALA A 141 13.53 8.32 2.81
C ALA A 141 13.98 7.62 1.52
N ALA A 142 13.38 6.48 1.16
CA ALA A 142 13.68 5.79 -0.09
C ALA A 142 13.35 6.64 -1.32
N GLY A 143 12.20 7.33 -1.32
CA GLY A 143 11.83 8.25 -2.40
C GLY A 143 12.81 9.43 -2.52
N LEU A 144 13.18 10.05 -1.38
CA LEU A 144 14.15 11.14 -1.38
C LEU A 144 15.56 10.67 -1.79
N MET A 145 16.01 9.50 -1.34
CA MET A 145 17.29 8.91 -1.75
C MET A 145 17.32 8.64 -3.26
N LEU A 146 16.26 8.08 -3.81
CA LEU A 146 16.16 7.81 -5.24
C LEU A 146 16.17 9.11 -6.06
N SER A 147 15.45 10.13 -5.59
CA SER A 147 15.44 11.45 -6.23
C SER A 147 16.84 12.09 -6.19
N GLY A 148 17.50 12.07 -5.03
CA GLY A 148 18.87 12.56 -4.88
C GLY A 148 19.86 11.81 -5.79
N TRP A 149 19.77 10.49 -5.85
CA TRP A 149 20.57 9.66 -6.74
C TRP A 149 20.40 10.06 -8.21
N ARG A 150 19.16 10.20 -8.67
CA ARG A 150 18.86 10.61 -10.06
C ARG A 150 19.34 12.03 -10.37
N THR A 151 19.28 12.94 -9.39
CA THR A 151 19.74 14.32 -9.55
C THR A 151 21.27 14.41 -9.67
N VAL A 152 22.01 13.68 -8.83
CA VAL A 152 23.49 13.68 -8.83
C VAL A 152 24.04 12.87 -10.00
N GLY A 153 23.38 11.77 -10.37
CA GLY A 153 23.78 10.90 -11.48
C GLY A 153 23.50 11.47 -12.87
N GLY A 154 23.02 12.72 -12.96
CA GLY A 154 22.80 13.40 -14.23
C GLY A 154 21.56 12.98 -15.01
N GLY A 155 20.57 12.39 -14.37
CA GLY A 155 19.19 12.19 -14.89
C GLY A 155 19.01 11.41 -16.19
N SER A 156 20.07 11.14 -16.91
CA SER A 156 20.00 10.58 -18.26
C SER A 156 21.26 9.83 -18.64
N GLY A 157 21.35 8.53 -18.41
CA GLY A 157 22.33 7.70 -19.10
C GLY A 157 23.42 7.02 -18.27
N GLY A 158 23.31 6.95 -16.95
CA GLY A 158 24.21 6.09 -16.15
C GLY A 158 23.85 4.61 -16.29
N LEU A 159 24.79 3.73 -15.97
CA LEU A 159 24.72 2.25 -16.08
C LEU A 159 23.48 1.59 -15.39
N MET A 160 22.64 2.36 -14.71
CA MET A 160 21.48 1.93 -13.92
C MET A 160 20.16 2.59 -14.34
N MET A 161 20.11 3.27 -15.49
CA MET A 161 18.86 3.83 -15.96
C MET A 161 17.79 2.75 -16.16
N GLY A 162 16.60 3.10 -15.71
CA GLY A 162 15.43 2.27 -15.85
C GLY A 162 15.16 1.34 -14.67
N GLY A 163 16.14 0.68 -14.08
CA GLY A 163 15.97 -0.26 -12.97
C GLY A 163 16.49 0.21 -11.60
N ASP A 164 16.88 1.47 -11.47
CA ASP A 164 17.54 2.01 -10.26
C ASP A 164 16.70 1.86 -8.99
N MET A 165 15.37 2.03 -9.09
CA MET A 165 14.45 1.82 -7.98
C MET A 165 14.45 0.35 -7.48
N LEU A 166 14.58 -0.62 -8.38
CA LEU A 166 14.65 -2.03 -8.04
C LEU A 166 16.02 -2.39 -7.43
N PHE A 167 17.10 -1.76 -7.89
CA PHE A 167 18.42 -1.86 -7.27
C PHE A 167 18.42 -1.32 -5.85
N LEU A 168 17.88 -0.11 -5.64
CA LEU A 168 17.77 0.49 -4.31
C LEU A 168 16.96 -0.39 -3.38
N ALA A 169 15.81 -0.89 -3.84
CA ALA A 169 14.96 -1.79 -3.09
C ALA A 169 15.69 -3.11 -2.76
N GLY A 170 16.40 -3.67 -3.73
CA GLY A 170 17.18 -4.91 -3.54
C GLY A 170 18.31 -4.74 -2.53
N ALA A 171 19.06 -3.62 -2.62
CA ALA A 171 20.11 -3.29 -1.65
C ALA A 171 19.52 -3.10 -0.23
N ALA A 172 18.41 -2.36 -0.10
CA ALA A 172 17.73 -2.19 1.18
C ALA A 172 17.22 -3.53 1.75
N SER A 173 16.75 -4.43 0.89
CA SER A 173 16.31 -5.77 1.28
C SER A 173 17.46 -6.64 1.81
N ILE A 174 18.62 -6.60 1.16
CA ILE A 174 19.83 -7.27 1.64
C ILE A 174 20.30 -6.68 2.99
N VAL A 175 20.30 -5.34 3.12
CA VAL A 175 20.61 -4.69 4.41
C VAL A 175 19.61 -5.11 5.50
N MET A 176 18.34 -5.22 5.16
CA MET A 176 17.32 -5.72 6.10
C MET A 176 17.56 -7.18 6.49
N ALA A 177 17.98 -8.04 5.56
CA ALA A 177 18.33 -9.42 5.85
C ALA A 177 19.48 -9.51 6.87
N LEU A 178 20.52 -8.70 6.72
CA LEU A 178 21.63 -8.61 7.67
C LEU A 178 21.16 -8.07 9.03
N GLN A 179 20.32 -7.03 9.02
CA GLN A 179 19.77 -6.42 10.23
C GLN A 179 18.86 -7.41 10.99
N ALA A 180 18.18 -8.31 10.27
CA ALA A 180 17.28 -9.29 10.90
C ALA A 180 18.01 -10.21 11.89
N PHE A 181 19.28 -10.52 11.67
CA PHE A 181 20.10 -11.27 12.63
C PHE A 181 20.36 -10.51 13.95
N MET A 182 20.13 -9.20 13.96
CA MET A 182 20.26 -8.38 15.17
C MET A 182 18.93 -8.23 15.93
N LEU A 183 17.82 -8.71 15.39
CA LEU A 183 16.51 -8.65 16.03
C LEU A 183 16.46 -9.52 17.29
N PRO A 184 15.57 -9.22 18.24
CA PRO A 184 15.32 -10.09 19.35
C PRO A 184 14.84 -11.46 18.88
N HIS A 185 15.31 -12.52 19.55
CA HIS A 185 14.88 -13.87 19.23
C HIS A 185 13.37 -14.04 19.43
N THR A 186 12.67 -14.39 18.37
CA THR A 186 11.20 -14.54 18.36
C THR A 186 10.87 -15.95 17.89
N PRO A 187 10.74 -16.91 18.85
CA PRO A 187 10.52 -18.32 18.52
C PRO A 187 9.17 -18.54 17.84
N PRO A 188 9.00 -19.64 17.08
CA PRO A 188 7.76 -19.97 16.43
C PRO A 188 6.63 -20.19 17.45
N LYS A 189 5.41 -19.72 17.12
CA LYS A 189 4.21 -20.03 17.87
C LYS A 189 3.71 -21.41 17.43
N LYS A 190 3.58 -22.34 18.37
CA LYS A 190 3.12 -23.73 18.06
C LYS A 190 1.68 -23.80 17.58
N GLU A 191 0.88 -22.76 17.81
CA GLU A 191 -0.51 -22.64 17.35
C GLU A 191 -0.54 -21.69 16.14
N GLY A 192 -0.65 -22.24 14.95
CA GLY A 192 -0.75 -21.46 13.71
C GLY A 192 -2.12 -20.79 13.58
N VAL A 193 -2.17 -19.59 13.00
CA VAL A 193 -3.42 -18.94 12.58
C VAL A 193 -4.13 -19.83 11.56
N LYS A 194 -5.43 -20.06 11.76
CA LYS A 194 -6.26 -20.79 10.77
C LYS A 194 -6.35 -19.95 9.50
N PRO A 195 -5.81 -20.41 8.36
CA PRO A 195 -5.80 -19.60 7.13
C PRO A 195 -7.21 -19.20 6.65
N TRP A 196 -8.22 -19.96 7.01
CA TRP A 196 -9.62 -19.76 6.63
C TRP A 196 -10.44 -19.04 7.69
N ALA A 197 -9.79 -18.44 8.72
CA ALA A 197 -10.50 -17.75 9.80
C ALA A 197 -11.46 -16.67 9.26
N PHE A 198 -11.11 -15.98 8.16
CA PHE A 198 -11.97 -14.97 7.56
C PHE A 198 -13.36 -15.48 7.12
N LEU A 199 -13.52 -16.80 6.86
CA LEU A 199 -14.82 -17.37 6.49
C LEU A 199 -15.87 -17.23 7.60
N GLU A 200 -15.43 -17.24 8.86
CA GLU A 200 -16.34 -17.08 10.00
C GLU A 200 -16.97 -15.68 10.02
N SER A 201 -16.23 -14.67 9.56
CA SER A 201 -16.71 -13.28 9.48
C SER A 201 -17.67 -13.01 8.31
N LEU A 202 -17.77 -13.91 7.32
CA LEU A 202 -18.76 -13.78 6.25
C LEU A 202 -20.20 -13.69 6.78
N LYS A 203 -20.45 -14.21 7.98
CA LYS A 203 -21.76 -14.09 8.64
C LYS A 203 -22.16 -12.63 8.88
N MET A 204 -21.17 -11.73 9.08
CA MET A 204 -21.41 -10.30 9.29
C MET A 204 -21.99 -9.62 8.04
N LEU A 205 -21.76 -10.17 6.84
CA LEU A 205 -22.35 -9.65 5.59
C LEU A 205 -23.89 -9.80 5.55
N LYS A 206 -24.50 -10.57 6.45
CA LYS A 206 -25.97 -10.59 6.61
C LYS A 206 -26.50 -9.27 7.18
N ALA A 207 -25.70 -8.54 7.92
CA ALA A 207 -26.03 -7.19 8.39
C ALA A 207 -25.92 -6.20 7.22
N LYS A 208 -27.03 -5.56 6.84
CA LYS A 208 -27.11 -4.67 5.68
C LYS A 208 -26.07 -3.57 5.71
N GLN A 209 -25.88 -2.93 6.86
CA GLN A 209 -24.93 -1.81 7.00
C GLN A 209 -23.47 -2.26 6.82
N PHE A 210 -23.14 -3.44 7.35
CA PHE A 210 -21.82 -4.01 7.19
C PHE A 210 -21.56 -4.45 5.74
N ALA A 211 -22.53 -5.03 5.07
CA ALA A 211 -22.42 -5.41 3.65
C ALA A 211 -22.23 -4.17 2.75
N ILE A 212 -22.99 -3.09 2.98
CA ILE A 212 -22.82 -1.82 2.26
C ILE A 212 -21.40 -1.26 2.49
N PHE A 213 -20.94 -1.26 3.74
CA PHE A 213 -19.61 -0.78 4.09
C PHE A 213 -18.51 -1.59 3.37
N ILE A 214 -18.57 -2.91 3.42
CA ILE A 214 -17.59 -3.80 2.76
C ILE A 214 -17.63 -3.64 1.24
N GLY A 215 -18.81 -3.51 0.63
CA GLY A 215 -18.96 -3.27 -0.80
C GLY A 215 -18.33 -1.95 -1.24
N ILE A 216 -18.57 -0.86 -0.50
CA ILE A 216 -17.93 0.44 -0.76
C ILE A 216 -16.41 0.34 -0.55
N THR A 217 -15.96 -0.31 0.53
CA THR A 217 -14.54 -0.51 0.79
C THR A 217 -13.85 -1.26 -0.35
N PHE A 218 -14.49 -2.28 -0.90
CA PHE A 218 -13.98 -3.01 -2.05
C PHE A 218 -13.77 -2.09 -3.27
N VAL A 219 -14.81 -1.31 -3.65
CA VAL A 219 -14.70 -0.39 -4.80
C VAL A 219 -13.64 0.68 -4.55
N VAL A 220 -13.65 1.34 -3.39
CA VAL A 220 -12.64 2.36 -3.06
C VAL A 220 -11.22 1.78 -3.07
N SER A 221 -11.06 0.49 -2.73
CA SER A 221 -9.76 -0.19 -2.80
C SER A 221 -9.28 -0.41 -4.24
N THR A 222 -10.20 -0.60 -5.20
CA THR A 222 -9.81 -0.65 -6.61
C THR A 222 -9.27 0.69 -7.10
N GLU A 223 -9.85 1.79 -6.62
CA GLU A 223 -9.48 3.15 -7.03
C GLU A 223 -8.14 3.61 -6.45
N LEU A 224 -7.69 3.01 -5.35
CA LEU A 224 -6.37 3.27 -4.78
C LEU A 224 -5.24 2.93 -5.77
N GLU A 225 -5.42 1.94 -6.62
CA GLU A 225 -4.40 1.52 -7.60
C GLU A 225 -4.24 2.51 -8.75
N PHE A 226 -5.28 3.28 -9.10
CA PHE A 226 -5.12 4.41 -10.03
C PHE A 226 -4.10 5.42 -9.52
N PHE A 227 -4.08 5.66 -8.20
CA PHE A 227 -3.05 6.51 -7.60
C PHE A 227 -1.66 5.91 -7.72
N TYR A 228 -1.45 4.65 -7.33
CA TYR A 228 -0.12 4.05 -7.33
C TYR A 228 0.45 3.78 -8.73
N ILE A 229 -0.40 3.44 -9.69
CA ILE A 229 0.04 3.06 -11.03
C ILE A 229 0.10 4.27 -11.97
N LEU A 230 -0.90 5.15 -11.95
CA LEU A 230 -1.09 6.14 -12.98
C LEU A 230 -0.64 7.55 -12.59
N THR A 231 -0.46 7.84 -11.29
CA THR A 231 -0.02 9.18 -10.86
C THR A 231 1.40 9.48 -11.32
N GLY A 232 2.32 8.53 -11.28
CA GLY A 232 3.70 8.73 -11.73
C GLY A 232 3.78 9.15 -13.21
N PRO A 233 3.27 8.33 -14.15
CA PRO A 233 3.23 8.69 -15.58
C PRO A 233 2.47 10.01 -15.84
N PHE A 234 1.37 10.25 -15.14
CA PHE A 234 0.63 11.51 -15.25
C PHE A 234 1.45 12.73 -14.83
N LEU A 235 2.15 12.65 -13.70
CA LEU A 235 3.00 13.76 -13.24
C LEU A 235 4.16 14.05 -14.20
N GLN A 236 4.62 13.07 -14.96
CA GLN A 236 5.65 13.27 -15.99
C GLN A 236 5.10 13.72 -17.32
N SER A 237 3.79 13.68 -17.54
CA SER A 237 3.18 14.17 -18.79
C SER A 237 3.50 15.65 -19.04
N ASP A 238 3.45 16.05 -20.30
CA ASP A 238 3.74 17.44 -20.73
C ASP A 238 2.88 18.49 -20.02
N SER A 239 1.67 18.11 -19.59
CA SER A 239 0.75 19.03 -18.90
C SER A 239 1.21 19.37 -17.47
N ILE A 240 1.96 18.48 -16.80
CA ILE A 240 2.42 18.67 -15.41
C ILE A 240 3.92 18.92 -15.36
N GLY A 241 4.73 18.17 -16.12
CA GLY A 241 6.14 18.42 -16.35
C GLY A 241 7.06 18.08 -15.17
N VAL A 242 6.70 17.17 -14.28
CA VAL A 242 7.58 16.70 -13.20
C VAL A 242 8.71 15.87 -13.81
N SER A 243 9.96 16.29 -13.59
CA SER A 243 11.11 15.56 -14.13
C SER A 243 11.25 14.16 -13.51
N PRO A 244 11.83 13.18 -14.24
CA PRO A 244 12.07 11.83 -13.72
C PRO A 244 12.90 11.82 -12.43
N ALA A 245 13.83 12.76 -12.27
CA ALA A 245 14.65 12.90 -11.07
C ALA A 245 13.81 13.34 -9.86
N ASN A 246 12.85 14.24 -10.04
CA ASN A 246 12.04 14.80 -8.96
C ASN A 246 10.81 13.96 -8.63
N LEU A 247 10.38 13.08 -9.53
CA LEU A 247 9.17 12.29 -9.35
C LEU A 247 9.14 11.51 -8.02
N PRO A 248 10.20 10.77 -7.61
CA PRO A 248 10.16 10.03 -6.36
C PRO A 248 9.96 10.94 -5.15
N ALA A 249 10.60 12.12 -5.11
CA ALA A 249 10.43 13.11 -4.04
C ALA A 249 9.01 13.71 -4.03
N VAL A 250 8.47 14.08 -5.20
CA VAL A 250 7.10 14.63 -5.32
C VAL A 250 6.07 13.63 -4.82
N MET A 251 6.23 12.35 -5.13
CA MET A 251 5.32 11.30 -4.66
C MET A 251 5.32 11.16 -3.13
N THR A 252 6.39 11.57 -2.41
CA THR A 252 6.41 11.51 -0.94
C THR A 252 5.46 12.51 -0.27
N ILE A 253 4.98 13.54 -0.98
CA ILE A 253 3.99 14.50 -0.45
C ILE A 253 2.77 13.76 0.12
N ALA A 254 2.34 12.70 -0.54
CA ALA A 254 1.23 11.86 -0.11
C ALA A 254 1.47 11.24 1.27
N GLN A 255 2.66 10.67 1.50
CA GLN A 255 3.02 9.99 2.74
C GLN A 255 3.32 10.98 3.88
N VAL A 256 3.90 12.13 3.55
CA VAL A 256 4.06 13.22 4.53
C VAL A 256 2.69 13.67 5.05
N ALA A 257 1.74 13.92 4.15
CA ALA A 257 0.37 14.27 4.54
C ALA A 257 -0.30 13.16 5.35
N GLU A 258 -0.06 11.88 5.00
CA GLU A 258 -0.57 10.72 5.75
C GLU A 258 -0.09 10.73 7.21
N ILE A 259 1.21 11.01 7.45
CA ILE A 259 1.74 11.12 8.82
C ILE A 259 1.00 12.22 9.60
N PHE A 260 0.83 13.39 9.03
CA PHE A 260 0.16 14.51 9.71
C PHE A 260 -1.31 14.19 10.00
N VAL A 261 -2.03 13.66 9.02
CA VAL A 261 -3.45 13.29 9.19
C VAL A 261 -3.60 12.14 10.20
N MET A 262 -2.68 11.17 10.20
CA MET A 262 -2.67 10.09 11.18
C MET A 262 -2.39 10.62 12.59
N ALA A 263 -1.35 11.43 12.77
CA ALA A 263 -0.91 11.89 14.08
C ALA A 263 -1.89 12.86 14.73
N PHE A 264 -2.47 13.78 13.96
CA PHE A 264 -3.27 14.88 14.50
C PHE A 264 -4.73 14.81 14.05
N GLY A 265 -4.99 14.38 12.83
CA GLY A 265 -6.32 14.44 12.22
C GLY A 265 -7.25 13.33 12.68
N LEU A 266 -6.79 12.07 12.71
CA LEU A 266 -7.66 10.91 12.90
C LEU A 266 -8.36 10.92 14.28
N SER A 267 -7.59 11.02 15.35
CA SER A 267 -8.15 11.04 16.73
C SER A 267 -9.05 12.25 16.95
N TRP A 268 -8.68 13.41 16.39
CA TRP A 268 -9.50 14.61 16.45
C TRP A 268 -10.82 14.45 15.70
N ALA A 269 -10.78 13.92 14.47
CA ALA A 269 -11.96 13.71 13.65
C ALA A 269 -12.92 12.68 14.26
N LEU A 270 -12.39 11.55 14.78
CA LEU A 270 -13.18 10.51 15.43
C LEU A 270 -13.88 11.06 16.70
N LYS A 271 -13.18 11.88 17.51
CA LYS A 271 -13.78 12.51 18.70
C LYS A 271 -14.81 13.61 18.34
N ARG A 272 -14.54 14.39 17.30
CA ARG A 272 -15.37 15.55 16.94
C ARG A 272 -16.57 15.22 16.09
N TYR A 273 -16.40 14.30 15.13
CA TYR A 273 -17.39 13.98 14.11
C TYR A 273 -17.94 12.56 14.22
N GLY A 274 -17.29 11.66 14.96
CA GLY A 274 -17.63 10.24 15.05
C GLY A 274 -17.17 9.44 13.83
N MET A 275 -17.36 8.13 13.89
CA MET A 275 -16.85 7.19 12.90
C MET A 275 -17.46 7.42 11.50
N ARG A 276 -18.78 7.53 11.40
CA ARG A 276 -19.49 7.68 10.13
C ARG A 276 -19.03 8.92 9.35
N LYS A 277 -18.92 10.07 10.00
CA LYS A 277 -18.52 11.33 9.33
C LYS A 277 -17.05 11.31 8.97
N THR A 278 -16.19 10.70 9.79
CA THR A 278 -14.76 10.54 9.47
C THR A 278 -14.57 9.69 8.22
N LEU A 279 -15.24 8.54 8.15
CA LEU A 279 -15.25 7.70 6.94
C LEU A 279 -15.79 8.45 5.71
N ALA A 280 -16.87 9.23 5.88
CA ALA A 280 -17.46 10.02 4.81
C ALA A 280 -16.48 11.06 4.24
N ILE A 281 -15.74 11.78 5.11
CA ILE A 281 -14.69 12.72 4.66
C ILE A 281 -13.63 11.97 3.86
N GLY A 282 -13.20 10.80 4.32
CA GLY A 282 -12.24 9.94 3.62
C GLY A 282 -12.73 9.55 2.22
N VAL A 283 -13.96 9.07 2.10
CA VAL A 283 -14.54 8.67 0.80
C VAL A 283 -14.69 9.88 -0.14
N VAL A 284 -15.14 11.04 0.37
CA VAL A 284 -15.34 12.27 -0.44
C VAL A 284 -14.02 12.86 -0.92
N ALA A 285 -12.93 12.68 -0.18
CA ALA A 285 -11.61 13.18 -0.60
C ALA A 285 -11.11 12.52 -1.92
N TRP A 286 -11.56 11.29 -2.25
CA TRP A 286 -11.18 10.59 -3.47
C TRP A 286 -11.66 11.30 -4.75
N PRO A 287 -12.98 11.55 -4.95
CA PRO A 287 -13.42 12.22 -6.15
C PRO A 287 -12.88 13.65 -6.26
N ILE A 288 -12.69 14.37 -5.14
CA ILE A 288 -12.07 15.71 -5.18
C ILE A 288 -10.67 15.63 -5.81
N ARG A 289 -9.83 14.68 -5.39
CA ARG A 289 -8.50 14.49 -5.98
C ARG A 289 -8.58 14.13 -7.45
N TYR A 290 -9.45 13.20 -7.83
CA TYR A 290 -9.56 12.76 -9.22
C TYR A 290 -10.16 13.81 -10.14
N VAL A 291 -11.04 14.69 -9.64
CA VAL A 291 -11.47 15.89 -10.37
C VAL A 291 -10.27 16.79 -10.68
N ILE A 292 -9.41 17.08 -9.68
CA ILE A 292 -8.22 17.91 -9.87
C ILE A 292 -7.26 17.23 -10.89
N PHE A 293 -7.08 15.92 -10.82
CA PHE A 293 -6.25 15.16 -11.76
C PHE A 293 -6.84 15.18 -13.18
N ALA A 294 -8.17 15.05 -13.32
CA ALA A 294 -8.84 15.09 -14.62
C ALA A 294 -8.74 16.46 -15.29
N PHE A 295 -8.78 17.55 -14.52
CA PHE A 295 -8.51 18.89 -15.05
C PHE A 295 -7.04 19.09 -15.46
N GLY A 296 -6.09 18.51 -14.73
CA GLY A 296 -4.66 18.53 -15.05
C GLY A 296 -4.00 19.90 -14.96
N THR A 297 -4.75 20.96 -14.64
CA THR A 297 -4.23 22.35 -14.60
C THR A 297 -4.84 23.12 -13.43
N PRO A 298 -4.09 24.04 -12.80
CA PRO A 298 -2.64 24.26 -12.96
C PRO A 298 -1.80 23.14 -12.29
N ALA A 299 -0.60 22.86 -12.79
CA ALA A 299 0.28 21.79 -12.34
C ALA A 299 0.54 21.83 -10.81
N TRP A 300 0.74 23.02 -10.24
CA TRP A 300 0.95 23.15 -8.80
C TRP A 300 -0.24 22.63 -7.97
N LEU A 301 -1.48 22.78 -8.46
CA LEU A 301 -2.67 22.28 -7.77
C LEU A 301 -2.73 20.74 -7.83
N VAL A 302 -2.38 20.15 -8.96
CA VAL A 302 -2.25 18.70 -9.11
C VAL A 302 -1.24 18.15 -8.11
N ILE A 303 -0.03 18.74 -8.02
CA ILE A 303 1.02 18.35 -7.09
C ILE A 303 0.56 18.52 -5.63
N ALA A 304 -0.03 19.68 -5.29
CA ALA A 304 -0.54 19.94 -3.95
C ALA A 304 -1.66 18.96 -3.54
N SER A 305 -2.49 18.54 -4.51
CA SER A 305 -3.59 17.57 -4.25
C SER A 305 -3.12 16.17 -3.89
N LEU A 306 -1.83 15.83 -4.09
CA LEU A 306 -1.24 14.60 -3.57
C LEU A 306 -1.41 14.52 -2.04
N ALA A 307 -1.41 15.66 -1.34
CA ALA A 307 -1.65 15.71 0.10
C ALA A 307 -3.05 15.22 0.52
N LEU A 308 -4.05 15.23 -0.39
CA LEU A 308 -5.36 14.64 -0.12
C LEU A 308 -5.27 13.12 0.15
N HIS A 309 -4.16 12.48 -0.24
CA HIS A 309 -3.93 11.06 0.07
C HIS A 309 -3.99 10.78 1.57
N GLY A 310 -3.51 11.69 2.41
CA GLY A 310 -3.62 11.56 3.86
C GLY A 310 -5.09 11.39 4.31
N PHE A 311 -6.00 12.20 3.79
CA PHE A 311 -7.44 12.05 4.08
C PHE A 311 -8.04 10.80 3.45
N CYS A 312 -7.74 10.53 2.17
CA CYS A 312 -8.19 9.35 1.47
C CYS A 312 -7.80 8.05 2.19
N TYR A 313 -6.54 7.96 2.63
CA TYR A 313 -6.01 6.74 3.22
C TYR A 313 -6.37 6.63 4.71
N VAL A 314 -6.11 7.66 5.50
CA VAL A 314 -6.26 7.60 6.96
C VAL A 314 -7.74 7.62 7.35
N PHE A 315 -8.53 8.57 6.82
CA PHE A 315 -9.93 8.70 7.23
C PHE A 315 -10.84 7.65 6.59
N PHE A 316 -10.37 6.96 5.54
CA PHE A 316 -11.11 5.83 5.01
C PHE A 316 -10.49 4.49 5.43
N PHE A 317 -9.30 4.13 4.95
CA PHE A 317 -8.76 2.77 5.19
C PHE A 317 -8.41 2.54 6.66
N VAL A 318 -7.68 3.44 7.32
CA VAL A 318 -7.34 3.23 8.73
C VAL A 318 -8.59 3.26 9.60
N ALA A 319 -9.50 4.22 9.37
CA ALA A 319 -10.76 4.26 10.09
C ALA A 319 -11.65 3.04 9.80
N ALA A 320 -11.57 2.45 8.60
CA ALA A 320 -12.29 1.22 8.25
C ALA A 320 -11.84 0.03 9.12
N PHE A 321 -10.54 -0.14 9.34
CA PHE A 321 -10.05 -1.19 10.25
C PHE A 321 -10.52 -0.95 11.69
N ILE A 322 -10.53 0.31 12.16
CA ILE A 322 -11.07 0.66 13.49
C ILE A 322 -12.58 0.39 13.56
N TYR A 323 -13.32 0.72 12.51
CA TYR A 323 -14.76 0.44 12.45
C TYR A 323 -15.05 -1.06 12.55
N VAL A 324 -14.35 -1.88 11.77
CA VAL A 324 -14.51 -3.34 11.81
C VAL A 324 -14.17 -3.90 13.18
N ASP A 325 -13.11 -3.41 13.83
CA ASP A 325 -12.75 -3.82 15.18
C ASP A 325 -13.86 -3.52 16.21
N LYS A 326 -14.50 -2.35 16.06
CA LYS A 326 -15.57 -1.88 16.93
C LYS A 326 -16.87 -2.69 16.78
N VAL A 327 -17.24 -3.08 15.54
CA VAL A 327 -18.53 -3.73 15.26
C VAL A 327 -18.46 -5.24 15.25
N ALA A 328 -17.30 -5.83 15.17
CA ALA A 328 -17.13 -7.28 15.15
C ALA A 328 -17.35 -7.87 16.55
N PRO A 329 -18.15 -8.95 16.66
CA PRO A 329 -18.24 -9.75 17.87
C PRO A 329 -16.86 -10.21 18.35
N ALA A 330 -16.68 -10.27 19.68
CA ALA A 330 -15.38 -10.55 20.29
C ALA A 330 -14.76 -11.89 19.83
N ASP A 331 -15.61 -12.91 19.63
CA ASP A 331 -15.22 -14.27 19.21
C ASP A 331 -14.72 -14.35 17.76
N ILE A 332 -15.16 -13.45 16.87
CA ILE A 332 -14.77 -13.42 15.45
C ILE A 332 -14.03 -12.14 15.04
N ARG A 333 -13.59 -11.30 15.99
CA ARG A 333 -12.93 -10.02 15.70
C ARG A 333 -11.69 -10.18 14.84
N ALA A 334 -10.81 -11.13 15.14
CA ALA A 334 -9.63 -11.42 14.32
C ALA A 334 -10.00 -11.87 12.91
N SER A 335 -11.07 -12.67 12.77
CA SER A 335 -11.61 -13.10 11.47
C SER A 335 -12.14 -11.91 10.66
N ALA A 336 -12.83 -10.97 11.30
CA ALA A 336 -13.34 -9.76 10.66
C ALA A 336 -12.20 -8.84 10.18
N GLN A 337 -11.13 -8.68 10.98
CA GLN A 337 -9.92 -7.95 10.59
C GLN A 337 -9.24 -8.61 9.38
N SER A 338 -9.17 -9.93 9.35
CA SER A 338 -8.63 -10.68 8.20
C SER A 338 -9.50 -10.50 6.95
N MET A 339 -10.82 -10.49 7.09
CA MET A 339 -11.74 -10.27 5.97
C MET A 339 -11.56 -8.88 5.36
N ILE A 340 -11.54 -7.80 6.17
CA ILE A 340 -11.34 -6.46 5.64
C ILE A 340 -9.96 -6.31 5.01
N ALA A 341 -8.92 -6.96 5.54
CA ALA A 341 -7.60 -6.97 4.94
C ALA A 341 -7.61 -7.66 3.56
N ILE A 342 -8.29 -8.81 3.42
CA ILE A 342 -8.45 -9.50 2.14
C ILE A 342 -9.20 -8.60 1.14
N VAL A 343 -10.28 -7.94 1.58
CA VAL A 343 -11.08 -7.06 0.71
C VAL A 343 -10.29 -5.81 0.32
N ALA A 344 -9.73 -5.11 1.29
CA ALA A 344 -9.13 -3.79 1.07
C ALA A 344 -7.69 -3.84 0.55
N LEU A 345 -6.86 -4.77 1.04
CA LEU A 345 -5.43 -4.84 0.69
C LEU A 345 -5.11 -5.95 -0.31
N GLY A 346 -6.01 -6.93 -0.45
CA GLY A 346 -5.87 -8.06 -1.36
C GLY A 346 -6.72 -7.89 -2.62
N LEU A 347 -7.95 -8.40 -2.60
CA LEU A 347 -8.81 -8.52 -3.79
C LEU A 347 -9.13 -7.17 -4.45
N GLY A 348 -9.46 -6.13 -3.66
CA GLY A 348 -9.75 -4.80 -4.19
C GLY A 348 -8.55 -4.24 -4.94
N ARG A 349 -7.37 -4.27 -4.35
CA ARG A 349 -6.14 -3.81 -4.99
C ARG A 349 -5.72 -4.67 -6.19
N PHE A 350 -5.85 -5.99 -6.09
CA PHE A 350 -5.57 -6.91 -7.19
C PHE A 350 -6.40 -6.56 -8.44
N LEU A 351 -7.72 -6.48 -8.29
CA LEU A 351 -8.61 -6.14 -9.40
C LEU A 351 -8.43 -4.69 -9.84
N GLY A 352 -8.20 -3.79 -8.88
CA GLY A 352 -7.92 -2.37 -9.14
C GLY A 352 -6.69 -2.15 -9.99
N SER A 353 -5.61 -2.90 -9.74
CA SER A 353 -4.38 -2.81 -10.55
C SER A 353 -4.63 -3.21 -12.01
N LEU A 354 -5.34 -4.31 -12.24
CA LEU A 354 -5.70 -4.75 -13.59
C LEU A 354 -6.64 -3.75 -14.28
N PHE A 355 -7.60 -3.22 -13.52
CA PHE A 355 -8.56 -2.25 -14.01
C PHE A 355 -7.89 -0.92 -14.38
N ALA A 356 -7.06 -0.37 -13.50
CA ALA A 356 -6.32 0.87 -13.77
C ALA A 356 -5.44 0.75 -15.02
N GLY A 357 -4.70 -0.36 -15.15
CA GLY A 357 -3.90 -0.62 -16.35
C GLY A 357 -4.74 -0.73 -17.63
N LYS A 358 -5.89 -1.41 -17.55
CA LYS A 358 -6.80 -1.51 -18.70
C LYS A 358 -7.42 -0.16 -19.10
N ILE A 359 -7.79 0.67 -18.13
CA ILE A 359 -8.32 2.02 -18.39
C ILE A 359 -7.23 2.88 -19.04
N GLN A 360 -5.98 2.79 -18.61
CA GLN A 360 -4.89 3.48 -19.28
C GLN A 360 -4.79 3.07 -20.75
N ASP A 361 -4.80 1.77 -21.08
CA ASP A 361 -4.75 1.31 -22.47
C ASP A 361 -5.91 1.86 -23.31
N VAL A 362 -7.14 1.91 -22.77
CA VAL A 362 -8.31 2.42 -23.46
C VAL A 362 -8.17 3.91 -23.82
N PHE A 363 -7.52 4.69 -22.96
CA PHE A 363 -7.34 6.12 -23.15
C PHE A 363 -5.97 6.52 -23.70
N THR A 364 -5.13 5.55 -24.07
CA THR A 364 -3.84 5.77 -24.73
C THR A 364 -3.95 5.51 -26.23
N THR A 365 -3.48 6.44 -27.04
CA THR A 365 -3.42 6.38 -28.51
C THR A 365 -2.00 6.69 -28.96
N GLU A 366 -1.75 6.67 -30.26
CA GLU A 366 -0.46 7.10 -30.85
C GLU A 366 -0.13 8.57 -30.54
N LEU A 367 -1.13 9.39 -30.21
CA LEU A 367 -0.97 10.81 -29.82
C LEU A 367 -0.67 11.00 -28.34
N GLY A 368 -0.63 9.92 -27.55
CA GLY A 368 -0.41 9.92 -26.12
C GLY A 368 -1.64 9.51 -25.31
N THR A 369 -1.53 9.66 -23.99
CA THR A 369 -2.59 9.28 -23.04
C THR A 369 -3.52 10.45 -22.73
N ASN A 370 -4.82 10.24 -22.92
CA ASN A 370 -5.86 11.18 -22.48
C ASN A 370 -6.08 11.07 -20.96
N TRP A 371 -5.28 11.81 -20.19
CA TRP A 371 -5.32 11.77 -18.73
C TRP A 371 -6.65 12.22 -18.13
N THR A 372 -7.34 13.16 -18.78
CA THR A 372 -8.71 13.55 -18.38
C THR A 372 -9.65 12.35 -18.41
N GLY A 373 -9.66 11.61 -19.51
CA GLY A 373 -10.48 10.40 -19.64
C GLY A 373 -10.10 9.34 -18.62
N VAL A 374 -8.80 9.10 -18.42
CA VAL A 374 -8.28 8.16 -17.42
C VAL A 374 -8.80 8.46 -16.02
N PHE A 375 -8.70 9.72 -15.56
CA PHE A 375 -9.08 10.07 -14.18
C PHE A 375 -10.57 10.36 -13.97
N LEU A 376 -11.34 10.57 -15.02
CA LEU A 376 -12.79 10.63 -14.91
C LEU A 376 -13.41 9.28 -14.53
N VAL A 377 -12.80 8.16 -14.87
CA VAL A 377 -13.29 6.82 -14.50
C VAL A 377 -13.27 6.63 -12.97
N PRO A 378 -12.11 6.71 -12.28
CA PRO A 378 -12.07 6.59 -10.83
C PRO A 378 -12.82 7.73 -10.13
N CYS A 379 -12.90 8.92 -10.74
CA CYS A 379 -13.72 10.02 -10.24
C CYS A 379 -15.19 9.63 -10.17
N ALA A 380 -15.76 9.09 -11.25
CA ALA A 380 -17.17 8.69 -11.30
C ALA A 380 -17.47 7.55 -10.30
N LEU A 381 -16.58 6.54 -10.20
CA LEU A 381 -16.74 5.42 -9.27
C LEU A 381 -16.64 5.87 -7.81
N THR A 382 -15.65 6.70 -7.47
CA THR A 382 -15.51 7.20 -6.09
C THR A 382 -16.61 8.20 -5.73
N MET A 383 -17.11 8.97 -6.69
CA MET A 383 -18.30 9.82 -6.48
C MET A 383 -19.54 8.99 -6.21
N ALA A 384 -19.77 7.92 -6.97
CA ALA A 384 -20.85 6.97 -6.72
C ALA A 384 -20.72 6.32 -5.32
N CYS A 385 -19.50 5.93 -4.92
CA CYS A 385 -19.22 5.42 -3.59
C CYS A 385 -19.52 6.47 -2.50
N ALA A 386 -19.12 7.73 -2.71
CA ALA A 386 -19.38 8.81 -1.75
C ALA A 386 -20.89 9.05 -1.58
N VAL A 387 -21.64 9.11 -2.69
CA VAL A 387 -23.10 9.25 -2.68
C VAL A 387 -23.74 8.04 -2.00
N ALA A 388 -23.35 6.82 -2.38
CA ALA A 388 -23.87 5.60 -1.77
C ALA A 388 -23.58 5.55 -0.26
N PHE A 389 -22.38 5.94 0.15
CA PHE A 389 -22.00 5.97 1.56
C PHE A 389 -22.87 6.99 2.35
N LEU A 390 -23.02 8.19 1.83
CA LEU A 390 -23.81 9.24 2.50
C LEU A 390 -25.30 8.90 2.61
N LEU A 391 -25.86 8.25 1.58
CA LEU A 391 -27.28 7.92 1.53
C LEU A 391 -27.63 6.61 2.28
N PHE A 392 -26.81 5.59 2.15
CA PHE A 392 -27.15 4.24 2.57
C PHE A 392 -26.40 3.75 3.80
N PHE A 393 -25.17 4.23 4.06
CA PHE A 393 -24.45 3.80 5.24
C PHE A 393 -24.91 4.55 6.48
N ARG A 394 -25.30 3.80 7.51
CA ARG A 394 -25.67 4.30 8.85
C ARG A 394 -24.89 3.53 9.90
N GLU A 395 -24.34 4.23 10.88
CA GLU A 395 -23.74 3.58 12.04
C GLU A 395 -24.88 3.02 12.90
N GLU A 396 -24.89 1.71 13.14
CA GLU A 396 -25.88 1.08 14.02
C GLU A 396 -25.55 1.47 15.46
N GLU A 397 -26.44 2.25 16.08
CA GLU A 397 -26.41 2.52 17.51
C GLU A 397 -26.82 1.25 18.24
N GLY A 398 -25.87 0.43 18.70
CA GLY A 398 -26.22 -0.75 19.47
C GLY A 398 -25.15 -1.80 19.72
N ALA A 399 -23.99 -1.73 19.11
CA ALA A 399 -22.91 -2.70 19.38
C ALA A 399 -22.14 -2.44 20.69
N THR A 400 -22.51 -1.41 21.44
CA THR A 400 -21.83 -1.01 22.70
C THR A 400 -22.58 -1.39 23.96
N ALA A 401 -23.70 -2.12 23.88
CA ALA A 401 -24.54 -2.45 25.06
C ALA A 401 -24.57 -3.94 25.41
N ALA A 402 -23.60 -4.74 24.94
CA ALA A 402 -23.45 -6.14 25.34
C ALA A 402 -21.96 -6.50 25.49
N ALA A 403 -21.28 -5.82 26.43
CA ALA A 403 -20.00 -6.24 26.98
C ALA A 403 -19.99 -5.97 28.49
#